data_bcd6e9a22ff4468ce1791652909a6e02
#
_entry.id   bcd6e9a22ff4468ce1791652909a6e02
#
_cell.length_a   1.000
_cell.length_b   1.000
_cell.length_c   1.000
_cell.angle_alpha   90.00
_cell.angle_beta   90.00
_cell.angle_gamma   90.00
#
_symmetry.space_group_name_H-M   'P 1'
#
loop_
_entity.id
_entity.type
_entity.pdbx_description
1 polymer ?
#
loop_
_entity_poly.entity_id
_entity_poly.type
_entity_poly.pdbx_seq_one_letter_code
_entity_poly.pdbx_strand_id
1 'polypeptide(L)'
;MSQAAEFNAYRAKMNDVILGKNNLVLKRLWNLDTNTYEDGALDKRTKEMLGLVASMVLRCDDCIKYHLGKCHELGISTEEL
;
A
#
# COMPACT_ATOMS: atom_id res chain seq x y z
N MET A 1 2.46 -21.43 -2.46
CA MET A 1 2.67 -19.97 -2.37
C MET A 1 1.90 -19.43 -1.17
N SER A 2 2.45 -18.46 -0.45
CA SER A 2 1.75 -17.86 0.70
C SER A 2 0.59 -16.96 0.23
N GLN A 3 -0.36 -16.69 1.12
CA GLN A 3 -1.45 -15.74 0.84
C GLN A 3 -0.89 -14.35 0.51
N ALA A 4 0.18 -13.93 1.20
CA ALA A 4 0.82 -12.65 0.93
C ALA A 4 1.39 -12.60 -0.48
N ALA A 5 2.07 -13.66 -0.92
CA ALA A 5 2.63 -13.72 -2.27
C ALA A 5 1.54 -13.73 -3.34
N GLU A 6 0.46 -14.47 -3.11
CA GLU A 6 -0.70 -14.50 -4.02
C GLU A 6 -1.36 -13.13 -4.14
N PHE A 7 -1.56 -12.46 -3.00
CA PHE A 7 -2.14 -11.12 -2.97
C PHE A 7 -1.27 -10.11 -3.73
N ASN A 8 0.04 -10.13 -3.50
CA ASN A 8 0.97 -9.22 -4.16
C ASN A 8 1.02 -9.48 -5.68
N ALA A 9 0.99 -10.74 -6.09
CA ALA A 9 0.96 -11.10 -7.51
C ALA A 9 -0.33 -10.61 -8.18
N TYR A 10 -1.46 -10.77 -7.53
CA TYR A 10 -2.75 -10.28 -8.02
C TYR A 10 -2.73 -8.76 -8.16
N ARG A 11 -2.22 -8.06 -7.15
CA ARG A 11 -2.12 -6.60 -7.18
C ARG A 11 -1.23 -6.11 -8.33
N ALA A 12 -0.07 -6.73 -8.50
CA ALA A 12 0.85 -6.37 -9.58
C ALA A 12 0.17 -6.51 -10.94
N LYS A 13 -0.54 -7.61 -11.15
CA LYS A 13 -1.29 -7.86 -12.38
C LYS A 13 -2.36 -6.80 -12.62
N MET A 14 -3.15 -6.49 -11.60
CA MET A 14 -4.23 -5.50 -11.72
C MET A 14 -3.68 -4.09 -11.90
N ASN A 15 -2.57 -3.76 -11.25
CA ASN A 15 -1.90 -2.48 -11.42
C ASN A 15 -1.44 -2.30 -12.87
N ASP A 16 -0.88 -3.33 -13.48
CA ASP A 16 -0.46 -3.30 -14.88
C ASP A 16 -1.66 -3.08 -15.81
N VAL A 17 -2.78 -3.74 -15.55
CA VAL A 17 -4.01 -3.56 -16.33
C VAL A 17 -4.51 -2.12 -16.21
N ILE A 18 -4.61 -1.60 -15.00
CA ILE A 18 -5.13 -0.25 -14.74
C ILE A 18 -4.23 0.81 -15.39
N LEU A 19 -2.93 0.76 -15.15
CA LEU A 19 -1.99 1.72 -15.69
C LEU A 19 -1.84 1.60 -17.21
N GLY A 20 -2.07 0.39 -17.76
CA GLY A 20 -2.04 0.14 -19.19
C GLY A 20 -3.21 0.76 -19.95
N LYS A 21 -4.26 1.22 -19.26
CA LYS A 21 -5.41 1.89 -19.91
C LYS A 21 -5.07 3.27 -20.46
N ASN A 22 -3.87 3.77 -20.19
CA ASN A 22 -3.39 5.06 -20.68
C ASN A 22 -4.33 6.23 -20.32
N ASN A 23 -4.90 6.18 -19.12
CA ASN A 23 -5.77 7.22 -18.60
C ASN A 23 -4.95 8.20 -17.76
N LEU A 24 -4.90 9.46 -18.18
CA LEU A 24 -4.08 10.48 -17.53
C LEU A 24 -4.53 10.74 -16.08
N VAL A 25 -5.83 10.76 -15.84
CA VAL A 25 -6.36 11.00 -14.49
C VAL A 25 -5.98 9.86 -13.56
N LEU A 26 -6.08 8.60 -14.01
CA LEU A 26 -5.67 7.45 -13.21
C LEU A 26 -4.17 7.48 -12.91
N LYS A 27 -3.35 7.86 -13.88
CA LYS A 27 -1.90 7.98 -13.67
C LYS A 27 -1.57 9.07 -12.65
N ARG A 28 -2.27 10.19 -12.70
CA ARG A 28 -2.11 11.29 -11.73
C ARG A 28 -2.54 10.88 -10.34
N LEU A 29 -3.66 10.18 -10.21
CA LEU A 29 -4.14 9.66 -8.94
C LEU A 29 -3.12 8.67 -8.35
N TRP A 30 -2.62 7.78 -9.17
CA TRP A 30 -1.61 6.79 -8.78
C TRP A 30 -0.34 7.47 -8.26
N ASN A 31 0.12 8.47 -8.99
CA ASN A 31 1.32 9.21 -8.62
C ASN A 31 1.11 10.00 -7.33
N LEU A 32 -0.06 10.60 -7.15
CA LEU A 32 -0.40 11.32 -5.93
C LEU A 32 -0.42 10.37 -4.73
N ASP A 33 -1.04 9.21 -4.87
CA ASP A 33 -1.08 8.19 -3.83
C ASP A 33 0.34 7.75 -3.45
N THR A 34 1.17 7.43 -4.43
CA THR A 34 2.55 7.03 -4.21
C THR A 34 3.33 8.11 -3.47
N ASN A 35 3.21 9.36 -3.91
CA ASN A 35 3.93 10.48 -3.31
C ASN A 35 3.46 10.79 -1.90
N THR A 36 2.20 10.54 -1.60
CA THR A 36 1.64 10.74 -0.26
C THR A 36 2.40 9.91 0.78
N TYR A 37 2.83 8.71 0.43
CA TYR A 37 3.53 7.80 1.33
C TYR A 37 5.04 7.95 1.33
N GLU A 38 5.60 8.86 0.53
CA GLU A 38 7.03 9.14 0.56
C GLU A 38 7.43 9.95 1.80
N ASP A 39 8.71 9.91 2.16
CA ASP A 39 9.23 10.67 3.29
C ASP A 39 8.97 12.16 3.10
N GLY A 40 8.48 12.79 4.15
CA GLY A 40 8.21 14.22 4.20
C GLY A 40 8.39 14.69 5.63
N ALA A 41 7.47 15.53 6.12
CA ALA A 41 7.45 15.93 7.54
C ALA A 41 7.32 14.70 8.45
N LEU A 42 6.55 13.70 7.99
CA LEU A 42 6.53 12.37 8.60
C LEU A 42 7.27 11.42 7.67
N ASP A 43 7.94 10.44 8.23
CA ASP A 43 8.64 9.45 7.42
C ASP A 43 7.65 8.41 6.86
N LYS A 44 8.11 7.69 5.86
CA LYS A 44 7.32 6.65 5.18
C LYS A 44 6.85 5.58 6.16
N ARG A 45 7.70 5.20 7.10
CA ARG A 45 7.43 4.20 8.12
C ARG A 45 6.21 4.58 8.95
N THR A 46 6.17 5.82 9.42
CA THR A 46 5.05 6.38 10.17
C THR A 46 3.79 6.42 9.32
N LYS A 47 3.91 6.87 8.08
CA LYS A 47 2.77 6.97 7.15
C LYS A 47 2.15 5.62 6.87
N GLU A 48 2.96 4.57 6.69
CA GLU A 48 2.42 3.22 6.46
C GLU A 48 1.70 2.68 7.70
N MET A 49 2.18 2.97 8.90
CA MET A 49 1.48 2.61 10.13
C MET A 49 0.14 3.34 10.26
N LEU A 50 0.09 4.62 9.89
CA LEU A 50 -1.16 5.39 9.87
C LEU A 50 -2.16 4.80 8.86
N GLY A 51 -1.67 4.42 7.68
CA GLY A 51 -2.49 3.75 6.67
C GLY A 51 -3.05 2.42 7.15
N LEU A 52 -2.23 1.64 7.87
CA LEU A 52 -2.65 0.38 8.45
C LEU A 52 -3.80 0.59 9.44
N VAL A 53 -3.65 1.52 10.37
CA VAL A 53 -4.68 1.81 11.38
C VAL A 53 -5.97 2.27 10.70
N ALA A 54 -5.88 3.20 9.75
CA ALA A 54 -7.05 3.68 9.02
C ALA A 54 -7.77 2.54 8.29
N SER A 55 -7.00 1.63 7.68
CA SER A 55 -7.54 0.46 6.98
C SER A 55 -8.31 -0.47 7.91
N MET A 56 -7.79 -0.65 9.13
CA MET A 56 -8.44 -1.50 10.15
C MET A 56 -9.78 -0.90 10.58
N VAL A 57 -9.81 0.41 10.82
CA VAL A 57 -11.03 1.13 11.21
C VAL A 57 -12.08 1.05 10.10
N LEU A 58 -11.65 1.19 8.86
CA LEU A 58 -12.53 1.10 7.69
C LEU A 58 -12.89 -0.34 7.31
N ARG A 59 -12.29 -1.31 7.96
CA ARG A 59 -12.49 -2.75 7.68
C ARG A 59 -12.25 -3.12 6.22
N CYS A 60 -11.21 -2.53 5.64
CA CYS A 60 -10.81 -2.81 4.27
C CYS A 60 -9.74 -3.91 4.28
N ASP A 61 -10.13 -5.16 4.06
CA ASP A 61 -9.21 -6.30 4.12
C ASP A 61 -8.01 -6.14 3.19
N ASP A 62 -8.24 -5.73 1.95
CA ASP A 62 -7.17 -5.55 0.97
C ASP A 62 -6.23 -4.41 1.36
N CYS A 63 -6.78 -3.33 1.91
CA CYS A 63 -5.98 -2.21 2.41
C CYS A 63 -5.11 -2.63 3.59
N ILE A 64 -5.67 -3.43 4.50
CA ILE A 64 -4.93 -3.98 5.65
C ILE A 64 -3.76 -4.83 5.16
N LYS A 65 -4.02 -5.75 4.24
CA LYS A 65 -2.98 -6.62 3.68
C LYS A 65 -1.88 -5.81 3.01
N TYR A 66 -2.26 -4.78 2.27
CA TYR A 66 -1.30 -3.93 1.57
C TYR A 66 -0.39 -3.17 2.55
N HIS A 67 -0.99 -2.45 3.50
CA HIS A 67 -0.22 -1.65 4.45
C HIS A 67 0.59 -2.53 5.41
N LEU A 68 0.05 -3.68 5.81
CA LEU A 68 0.79 -4.62 6.65
C LEU A 68 2.03 -5.15 5.92
N GLY A 69 1.90 -5.46 4.64
CA GLY A 69 3.02 -5.86 3.80
C GLY A 69 4.06 -4.77 3.67
N LYS A 70 3.64 -3.51 3.50
CA LYS A 70 4.55 -2.36 3.45
C LYS A 70 5.29 -2.15 4.77
N CYS A 71 4.59 -2.28 5.90
CA CYS A 71 5.20 -2.22 7.22
C CYS A 71 6.28 -3.28 7.37
N HIS A 72 5.99 -4.50 6.93
CA HIS A 72 6.97 -5.59 6.96
C HIS A 72 8.21 -5.27 6.12
N GLU A 73 8.03 -4.75 4.90
CA GLU A 73 9.13 -4.35 4.02
C GLU A 73 10.01 -3.27 4.65
N LEU A 74 9.42 -2.38 5.43
CA LEU A 74 10.12 -1.28 6.09
C LEU A 74 10.77 -1.68 7.42
N GLY A 75 10.70 -2.96 7.78
CA GLY A 75 11.33 -3.48 8.98
C GLY A 75 10.62 -3.15 10.28
N ILE A 76 9.34 -2.83 10.22
CA ILE A 76 8.54 -2.59 11.43
C ILE A 76 8.34 -3.92 12.15
N SER A 77 8.67 -3.95 13.43
CA SER A 77 8.61 -5.17 14.23
C SER A 77 7.18 -5.54 14.60
N THR A 78 6.97 -6.81 14.95
CA THR A 78 5.68 -7.29 15.43
C THR A 78 5.24 -6.52 16.69
N GLU A 79 6.19 -6.15 17.55
CA GLU A 79 5.91 -5.40 18.77
C GLU A 79 5.44 -3.98 18.47
N GLU A 80 5.89 -3.39 17.38
CA GLU A 80 5.47 -2.03 16.97
C GLU A 80 4.07 -2.03 16.35
N LEU A 81 3.62 -3.14 15.86
CA LEU A 81 2.29 -3.28 15.28
C LEU A 81 1.26 -3.54 16.36
#